data_6665290851f46bf7e544e5ca289e50f5
#
_entry.id   6665290851f46bf7e544e5ca289e50f5
#
_cell.length_a   1.000
_cell.length_b   1.000
_cell.length_c   1.000
_cell.angle_alpha   90.00
_cell.angle_beta   90.00
_cell.angle_gamma   90.00
#
_symmetry.space_group_name_H-M   'P 1'
#
loop_
_entity.id
_entity.type
_entity.pdbx_description
1 polymer ?
#
loop_
_entity_poly.entity_id
_entity_poly.type
_entity_poly.pdbx_seq_one_letter_code
_entity_poly.pdbx_strand_id
1 'polypeptide(L)'
;MKIEQINTNQIKCILNKNDLSARNLEIDSLIYGTEPLNSLFNELIKYAKDKFNFITDNTPIEIEAIPMPDASLFITITKNDDPDELDTRFSK
;
A
#
# COMPACT_ATOMS: atom_id res chain seq x y z
N MET A 1 -11.35 -7.92 1.47
CA MET A 1 -10.24 -6.96 1.55
C MET A 1 -10.51 -5.95 2.65
N LYS A 2 -9.54 -5.74 3.50
CA LYS A 2 -9.70 -4.82 4.62
C LYS A 2 -8.62 -3.73 4.51
N ILE A 3 -9.05 -2.48 4.53
CA ILE A 3 -8.14 -1.34 4.39
C ILE A 3 -8.27 -0.49 5.64
N GLU A 4 -7.14 -0.21 6.29
CA GLU A 4 -7.10 0.56 7.52
C GLU A 4 -6.08 1.68 7.40
N GLN A 5 -6.41 2.83 7.98
CA GLN A 5 -5.45 3.90 8.12
C GLN A 5 -4.68 3.71 9.43
N ILE A 6 -3.35 3.62 9.31
CA ILE A 6 -2.48 3.48 10.48
C ILE A 6 -2.21 4.85 11.10
N ASN A 7 -1.87 5.82 10.23
CA ASN A 7 -1.68 7.21 10.62
C ASN A 7 -1.84 8.08 9.37
N THR A 8 -1.58 9.36 9.45
CA THR A 8 -1.78 10.25 8.32
C THR A 8 -0.91 9.93 7.12
N ASN A 9 0.17 9.19 7.32
CA ASN A 9 1.13 8.88 6.26
C ASN A 9 1.16 7.41 5.87
N GLN A 10 0.33 6.57 6.48
CA GLN A 10 0.43 5.13 6.25
C GLN A 10 -0.94 4.47 6.26
N ILE A 11 -1.17 3.62 5.28
CA ILE A 11 -2.34 2.75 5.24
C ILE A 11 -1.89 1.31 5.12
N LYS A 12 -2.75 0.41 5.57
CA LYS A 12 -2.51 -1.03 5.53
C LYS A 12 -3.70 -1.71 4.89
N CYS A 13 -3.43 -2.66 4.02
CA CYS A 13 -4.47 -3.45 3.37
C CYS A 13 -4.19 -4.93 3.60
N ILE A 14 -5.25 -5.68 3.91
CA ILE A 14 -5.17 -7.12 4.12
C ILE A 14 -6.08 -7.77 3.10
N LEU A 15 -5.52 -8.66 2.28
CA LEU A 15 -6.27 -9.43 1.29
C LEU A 15 -6.16 -10.91 1.63
N ASN A 16 -7.30 -11.59 1.69
CA ASN A 16 -7.28 -13.03 1.87
C ASN A 16 -7.14 -13.73 0.52
N LYS A 17 -7.08 -15.06 0.55
CA LYS A 17 -6.92 -15.84 -0.66
C LYS A 17 -8.01 -15.56 -1.70
N ASN A 18 -9.24 -15.41 -1.24
CA ASN A 18 -10.36 -15.15 -2.14
C ASN A 18 -10.25 -13.77 -2.79
N ASP A 19 -9.81 -12.79 -2.04
CA ASP A 19 -9.59 -11.44 -2.57
C ASP A 19 -8.52 -11.45 -3.66
N LEU A 20 -7.45 -12.20 -3.44
CA LEU A 20 -6.38 -12.31 -4.42
C LEU A 20 -6.85 -13.01 -5.69
N SER A 21 -7.58 -14.11 -5.54
CA SER A 21 -8.10 -14.85 -6.69
C SER A 21 -9.04 -14.00 -7.54
N ALA A 22 -9.86 -13.18 -6.89
CA ALA A 22 -10.78 -12.31 -7.60
C ALA A 22 -10.05 -11.27 -8.47
N ARG A 23 -8.78 -11.00 -8.19
CA ARG A 23 -7.97 -10.05 -8.92
C ARG A 23 -6.91 -10.72 -9.79
N ASN A 24 -7.02 -12.03 -9.99
CA ASN A 24 -6.04 -12.81 -10.76
C ASN A 24 -4.63 -12.71 -10.16
N LEU A 25 -4.55 -12.65 -8.84
CA LEU A 25 -3.28 -12.62 -8.14
C LEU A 25 -3.06 -13.94 -7.42
N GLU A 26 -1.84 -14.44 -7.46
CA GLU A 26 -1.42 -15.62 -6.73
C GLU A 26 -0.19 -15.29 -5.90
N ILE A 27 -0.19 -15.70 -4.67
CA ILE A 27 0.89 -15.40 -3.74
C ILE A 27 2.24 -15.89 -4.27
N ASP A 28 2.24 -17.07 -4.89
CA ASP A 28 3.49 -17.69 -5.37
C ASP A 28 4.07 -17.00 -6.59
N SER A 29 3.31 -16.16 -7.26
CA SER A 29 3.75 -15.52 -8.50
C SER A 29 3.59 -14.00 -8.46
N LEU A 30 3.66 -13.41 -7.28
CA LEU A 30 3.60 -11.95 -7.16
C LEU A 30 4.88 -11.35 -7.73
N ILE A 31 4.72 -10.52 -8.74
CA ILE A 31 5.84 -9.82 -9.37
C ILE A 31 5.46 -8.35 -9.46
N TYR A 32 6.30 -7.48 -8.88
CA TYR A 32 6.08 -6.05 -8.94
C TYR A 32 6.16 -5.57 -10.40
N GLY A 33 5.32 -4.63 -10.74
CA GLY A 33 5.28 -4.08 -12.09
C GLY A 33 4.36 -4.82 -13.03
N THR A 34 3.78 -5.96 -12.62
CA THR A 34 2.78 -6.64 -13.45
C THR A 34 1.46 -5.89 -13.36
N GLU A 35 0.66 -5.99 -14.43
CA GLU A 35 -0.59 -5.26 -14.51
C GLU A 35 -1.57 -5.57 -13.37
N PRO A 36 -1.81 -6.84 -13.01
CA PRO A 36 -2.75 -7.11 -11.91
C PRO A 36 -2.32 -6.50 -10.59
N LEU A 37 -1.03 -6.51 -10.29
CA LEU A 37 -0.53 -5.95 -9.04
C LEU A 37 -0.56 -4.42 -9.06
N ASN A 38 -0.20 -3.82 -10.19
CA ASN A 38 -0.29 -2.38 -10.36
C ASN A 38 -1.73 -1.88 -10.24
N SER A 39 -2.68 -2.61 -10.82
CA SER A 39 -4.10 -2.27 -10.71
C SER A 39 -4.57 -2.31 -9.26
N LEU A 40 -4.11 -3.30 -8.50
CA LEU A 40 -4.43 -3.39 -7.09
C LEU A 40 -3.89 -2.18 -6.33
N PHE A 41 -2.63 -1.83 -6.55
CA PHE A 41 -2.03 -0.68 -5.88
C PHE A 41 -2.77 0.62 -6.20
N ASN A 42 -3.13 0.82 -7.47
CA ASN A 42 -3.88 2.01 -7.88
C ASN A 42 -5.26 2.05 -7.22
N GLU A 43 -5.93 0.91 -7.12
CA GLU A 43 -7.21 0.81 -6.44
C GLU A 43 -7.09 1.18 -4.96
N LEU A 44 -6.05 0.69 -4.30
CA LEU A 44 -5.82 0.98 -2.89
C LEU A 44 -5.55 2.47 -2.65
N ILE A 45 -4.73 3.07 -3.51
CA ILE A 45 -4.40 4.49 -3.38
C ILE A 45 -5.66 5.34 -3.60
N LYS A 46 -6.47 4.97 -4.59
CA LYS A 46 -7.72 5.69 -4.85
C LYS A 46 -8.69 5.56 -3.68
N TYR A 47 -8.83 4.37 -3.14
CA TYR A 47 -9.69 4.14 -1.98
C TYR A 47 -9.23 4.97 -0.79
N ALA A 48 -7.93 4.97 -0.53
CA ALA A 48 -7.38 5.73 0.59
C ALA A 48 -7.57 7.23 0.41
N LYS A 49 -7.43 7.72 -0.81
CA LYS A 49 -7.68 9.12 -1.11
C LYS A 49 -9.13 9.50 -0.80
N ASP A 50 -10.05 8.67 -1.24
CA ASP A 50 -11.48 8.95 -1.08
C ASP A 50 -11.95 8.79 0.37
N LYS A 51 -11.44 7.80 1.08
CA LYS A 51 -11.92 7.48 2.43
C LYS A 51 -11.12 8.13 3.54
N PHE A 52 -9.82 8.30 3.34
CA PHE A 52 -8.92 8.78 4.39
C PHE A 52 -8.23 10.09 4.05
N ASN A 53 -8.57 10.66 2.90
CA ASN A 53 -7.89 11.86 2.41
C ASN A 53 -6.37 11.65 2.30
N PHE A 54 -5.97 10.45 1.90
CA PHE A 54 -4.58 10.05 1.78
C PHE A 54 -4.06 10.51 0.42
N ILE A 55 -3.55 11.73 0.37
CA ILE A 55 -3.13 12.36 -0.88
C ILE A 55 -1.69 12.01 -1.17
N THR A 56 -1.42 11.44 -2.35
CA THR A 56 -0.09 11.02 -2.75
C THR A 56 0.49 11.86 -3.89
N ASP A 57 -0.22 12.89 -4.33
CA ASP A 57 0.23 13.73 -5.44
C ASP A 57 1.55 14.40 -5.07
N ASN A 58 2.54 14.27 -5.96
CA ASN A 58 3.87 14.86 -5.76
C ASN A 58 4.57 14.40 -4.48
N THR A 59 4.16 13.26 -3.95
CA THR A 59 4.73 12.72 -2.72
C THR A 59 5.29 11.33 -2.99
N PRO A 60 6.57 11.08 -2.69
CA PRO A 60 7.10 9.73 -2.82
C PRO A 60 6.38 8.77 -1.89
N ILE A 61 6.06 7.58 -2.40
CA ILE A 61 5.42 6.55 -1.60
C ILE A 61 6.24 5.27 -1.66
N GLU A 62 6.15 4.49 -0.59
CA GLU A 62 6.72 3.16 -0.53
C GLU A 62 5.59 2.17 -0.39
N ILE A 63 5.64 1.11 -1.18
CA ILE A 63 4.65 0.04 -1.13
C ILE A 63 5.37 -1.24 -0.77
N GLU A 64 4.93 -1.88 0.30
CA GLU A 64 5.48 -3.15 0.74
C GLU A 64 4.38 -4.19 0.75
N ALA A 65 4.61 -5.33 0.12
CA ALA A 65 3.66 -6.43 0.08
C ALA A 65 4.30 -7.66 0.71
N ILE A 66 3.69 -8.16 1.77
CA ILE A 66 4.23 -9.29 2.55
C ILE A 66 3.27 -10.46 2.46
N PRO A 67 3.67 -11.58 1.80
CA PRO A 67 2.86 -12.80 1.81
C PRO A 67 2.86 -13.42 3.20
N MET A 68 1.71 -13.86 3.64
CA MET A 68 1.56 -14.49 4.95
C MET A 68 1.37 -16.00 4.80
N PRO A 69 1.68 -16.78 5.87
CA PRO A 69 1.58 -18.24 5.80
C PRO A 69 0.18 -18.77 5.48
N ASP A 70 -0.87 -18.00 5.78
CA ASP A 70 -2.25 -18.42 5.53
C ASP A 70 -2.74 -18.04 4.13
N ALA A 71 -1.83 -17.73 3.22
CA ALA A 71 -2.12 -17.31 1.84
C ALA A 71 -2.81 -15.95 1.75
N SER A 72 -2.71 -15.14 2.79
CA SER A 72 -3.14 -13.75 2.73
C SER A 72 -1.95 -12.87 2.35
N LEU A 73 -2.27 -11.63 1.94
CA LEU A 73 -1.25 -10.65 1.56
C LEU A 73 -1.48 -9.38 2.36
N PHE A 74 -0.42 -8.92 3.02
CA PHE A 74 -0.43 -7.65 3.74
C PHE A 74 0.27 -6.62 2.88
N ILE A 75 -0.40 -5.50 2.59
CA ILE A 75 0.18 -4.42 1.82
C ILE A 75 0.20 -3.19 2.69
N THR A 76 1.35 -2.54 2.77
CA THR A 76 1.52 -1.29 3.47
C THR A 76 1.94 -0.22 2.49
N ILE A 77 1.26 0.92 2.50
CA ILE A 77 1.62 2.07 1.66
C ILE A 77 1.97 3.21 2.58
N THR A 78 3.18 3.71 2.45
CA THR A 78 3.73 4.76 3.30
C THR A 78 4.09 5.97 2.46
N LYS A 79 3.67 7.16 2.89
CA LYS A 79 4.09 8.41 2.26
C LYS A 79 5.32 8.95 2.94
N ASN A 80 6.29 9.36 2.14
CA ASN A 80 7.46 10.11 2.63
C ASN A 80 7.21 11.58 2.28
N ASP A 81 6.34 12.20 3.05
CA ASP A 81 5.71 13.43 2.61
C ASP A 81 6.39 14.71 3.06
N ASP A 82 7.37 14.65 3.91
CA ASP A 82 7.95 15.88 4.44
C ASP A 82 9.46 15.79 4.56
N PRO A 83 10.20 16.09 3.46
CA PRO A 83 11.65 16.15 3.52
C PRO A 83 12.17 17.18 4.54
N ASP A 84 11.43 18.27 4.73
CA ASP A 84 11.83 19.28 5.70
C ASP A 84 11.80 18.73 7.12
N GLU A 85 10.82 17.92 7.42
CA GLU A 85 10.73 17.27 8.71
C GLU A 85 11.91 16.32 8.92
N LEU A 86 12.30 15.59 7.89
CA LEU A 86 13.45 14.72 7.96
C LEU A 86 14.72 15.53 8.17
N ASP A 87 14.86 16.63 7.45
CA ASP A 87 16.03 17.51 7.59
C ASP A 87 16.13 18.06 9.01
N THR A 88 14.99 18.44 9.56
CA THR A 88 14.96 18.95 10.93
C THR A 88 15.47 17.91 11.91
N ARG A 89 15.11 16.67 11.73
CA ARG A 89 15.56 15.59 12.59
C ARG A 89 17.05 15.35 12.46
N PHE A 90 17.56 15.44 11.27
CA PHE A 90 18.98 15.19 11.02
C PHE A 90 19.86 16.36 11.42
N SER A 91 19.31 17.53 11.46
CA SER A 91 20.12 18.71 11.80
C SER A 91 20.41 18.80 13.30
N LYS A 92 19.93 17.87 14.03
CA LYS A 92 20.23 17.79 15.46
C LYS A 92 21.41 16.86 15.72
#